data_3ecdcf605012be7c08937704137759fc
#
_entry.id   3ecdcf605012be7c08937704137759fc
#
_cell.length_a   1.000
_cell.length_b   1.000
_cell.length_c   1.000
_cell.angle_alpha   90.00
_cell.angle_beta   90.00
_cell.angle_gamma   90.00
#
_symmetry.space_group_name_H-M   'P 1'
#
loop_
_entity.id
_entity.type
_entity.pdbx_description
1 polymer ?
#
loop_
_entity_poly.entity_id
_entity_poly.type
_entity_poly.pdbx_seq_one_letter_code
_entity_poly.pdbx_strand_id
1 'polypeptide(L)'
;MNIKDKLVYLSDTNSFFKKMKLYYWRCKDYPDQHNVEKMIKKRKRGYIDKKFATIKQMENIHNGERCFIVATGPSLTMEDLQLIKNEISFGMNSITRIFDKTDWRPTYYGIQDRQVYEKMEDSILDYYRTSDNVFVA
;
A
#
# COMPACT_ATOMS: atom_id res chain seq x y z
N MET A 1 27.78 16.64 9.70
CA MET A 1 27.12 15.33 9.42
C MET A 1 26.48 14.88 10.73
N ASN A 2 25.16 14.80 10.76
CA ASN A 2 24.37 14.39 11.95
C ASN A 2 24.67 12.91 12.28
N ILE A 3 24.52 12.52 13.55
CA ILE A 3 24.73 11.12 14.02
C ILE A 3 23.89 10.12 13.19
N LYS A 4 22.68 10.50 12.78
CA LYS A 4 21.84 9.69 11.90
C LYS A 4 22.48 9.46 10.52
N ASP A 5 23.03 10.49 9.90
CA ASP A 5 23.68 10.39 8.58
C ASP A 5 24.95 9.54 8.65
N LYS A 6 25.68 9.62 9.76
CA LYS A 6 26.88 8.81 10.01
C LYS A 6 26.53 7.33 10.20
N LEU A 7 25.43 7.03 10.91
CA LEU A 7 24.92 5.66 11.08
C LEU A 7 24.39 5.06 9.76
N VAL A 8 23.73 5.84 8.94
CA VAL A 8 23.28 5.44 7.59
C VAL A 8 24.49 5.11 6.73
N TYR A 9 25.48 6.00 6.63
CA TYR A 9 26.71 5.78 5.88
C TYR A 9 27.46 4.50 6.33
N LEU A 10 27.64 4.31 7.63
CA LEU A 10 28.27 3.10 8.19
C LEU A 10 27.46 1.83 7.89
N SER A 11 26.14 1.90 7.87
CA SER A 11 25.29 0.75 7.55
C SER A 11 25.36 0.33 6.08
N ASP A 12 25.67 1.26 5.19
CA ASP A 12 25.75 0.99 3.76
C ASP A 12 27.14 0.47 3.35
N THR A 13 28.18 0.81 4.10
CA THR A 13 29.58 0.45 3.80
C THR A 13 30.10 -0.78 4.56
N ASN A 14 29.48 -1.17 5.67
CA ASN A 14 29.95 -2.27 6.50
C ASN A 14 28.87 -3.33 6.73
N SER A 15 29.18 -4.57 6.35
CA SER A 15 28.29 -5.74 6.48
C SER A 15 27.76 -5.97 7.90
N PHE A 16 28.56 -5.68 8.93
CA PHE A 16 28.17 -5.84 10.32
C PHE A 16 27.09 -4.82 10.71
N PHE A 17 27.28 -3.54 10.39
CA PHE A 17 26.29 -2.50 10.67
C PHE A 17 25.00 -2.68 9.85
N LYS A 18 25.10 -3.21 8.63
CA LYS A 18 23.94 -3.58 7.81
C LYS A 18 23.09 -4.67 8.49
N LYS A 19 23.72 -5.71 9.03
CA LYS A 19 23.04 -6.76 9.78
C LYS A 19 22.41 -6.24 11.08
N MET A 20 23.11 -5.36 11.78
CA MET A 20 22.63 -4.74 13.03
C MET A 20 21.43 -3.83 12.80
N LYS A 21 21.45 -3.03 11.72
CA LYS A 21 20.31 -2.21 11.28
C LYS A 21 19.10 -3.08 10.93
N LEU A 22 19.31 -4.16 10.18
CA LEU A 22 18.25 -5.11 9.82
C LEU A 22 17.66 -5.78 11.06
N TYR A 23 18.50 -6.18 12.02
CA TYR A 23 18.06 -6.77 13.30
C TYR A 23 17.24 -5.75 14.12
N TYR A 24 17.68 -4.50 14.22
CA TYR A 24 16.98 -3.43 14.92
C TYR A 24 15.57 -3.19 14.32
N TRP A 25 15.48 -3.07 13.01
CA TRP A 25 14.18 -2.90 12.32
C TRP A 25 13.28 -4.11 12.53
N ARG A 26 13.82 -5.31 12.45
CA ARG A 26 13.08 -6.54 12.69
C ARG A 26 12.53 -6.63 14.12
N CYS A 27 13.30 -6.20 15.10
CA CYS A 27 12.84 -6.14 16.50
C CYS A 27 11.79 -5.06 16.72
N LYS A 28 11.91 -3.92 16.05
CA LYS A 28 10.97 -2.80 16.13
C LYS A 28 9.60 -3.17 15.53
N ASP A 29 9.61 -3.86 14.40
CA ASP A 29 8.39 -4.23 13.68
C ASP A 29 7.79 -5.58 14.17
N TYR A 30 8.51 -6.32 15.01
CA TYR A 30 8.08 -7.63 15.52
C TYR A 30 6.70 -7.62 16.20
N PRO A 31 6.35 -6.64 17.06
CA PRO A 31 5.04 -6.61 17.71
C PRO A 31 3.90 -6.47 16.69
N ASP A 32 4.10 -5.65 15.67
CA ASP A 32 3.09 -5.42 14.63
C ASP A 32 2.93 -6.66 13.75
N GLN A 33 4.02 -7.30 13.34
CA GLN A 33 4.00 -8.55 12.58
C GLN A 33 3.31 -9.67 13.36
N HIS A 34 3.61 -9.83 14.65
CA HIS A 34 2.96 -10.83 15.49
C HIS A 34 1.45 -10.60 15.63
N ASN A 35 1.03 -9.35 15.79
CA ASN A 35 -0.39 -8.99 15.84
C ASN A 35 -1.10 -9.28 14.51
N VAL A 36 -0.47 -8.97 13.38
CA VAL A 36 -0.98 -9.28 12.05
C VAL A 36 -1.14 -10.79 11.86
N GLU A 37 -0.12 -11.58 12.18
CA GLU A 37 -0.21 -13.06 12.11
C GLU A 37 -1.33 -13.63 12.98
N LYS A 38 -1.47 -13.11 14.19
CA LYS A 38 -2.54 -13.51 15.12
C LYS A 38 -3.93 -13.19 14.55
N MET A 39 -4.09 -12.02 13.94
CA MET A 39 -5.33 -11.64 13.28
C MET A 39 -5.61 -12.50 12.04
N ILE A 40 -4.61 -12.79 11.22
CA ILE A 40 -4.74 -13.69 10.06
C ILE A 40 -5.23 -15.08 10.52
N LYS A 41 -4.62 -15.64 11.59
CA LYS A 41 -5.03 -16.92 12.15
C LYS A 41 -6.48 -16.90 12.65
N LYS A 42 -6.90 -15.80 13.30
CA LYS A 42 -8.30 -15.62 13.75
C LYS A 42 -9.27 -15.57 12.56
N ARG A 43 -8.94 -14.80 11.51
CA ARG A 43 -9.77 -14.66 10.30
C ARG A 43 -9.92 -15.98 9.57
N LYS A 44 -8.84 -16.77 9.45
CA LYS A 44 -8.90 -18.14 8.88
C LYS A 44 -9.82 -19.08 9.67
N ARG A 45 -10.07 -18.81 10.95
CA ARG A 45 -11.02 -19.56 11.81
C ARG A 45 -12.44 -18.98 11.80
N GLY A 46 -12.73 -18.04 10.90
CA GLY A 46 -14.06 -17.44 10.76
C GLY A 46 -14.29 -16.18 11.60
N TYR A 47 -13.27 -15.66 12.29
CA TYR A 47 -13.42 -14.39 12.99
C TYR A 47 -13.54 -13.23 12.00
N ILE A 48 -14.61 -12.47 12.10
CA ILE A 48 -14.86 -11.28 11.28
C ILE A 48 -14.88 -10.06 12.21
N ASP A 49 -13.86 -9.19 12.09
CA ASP A 49 -13.87 -7.89 12.73
C ASP A 49 -14.54 -6.84 11.84
N LYS A 50 -14.89 -5.68 12.42
CA LYS A 50 -15.60 -4.61 11.71
C LYS A 50 -14.88 -4.14 10.42
N LYS A 51 -13.55 -4.07 10.45
CA LYS A 51 -12.75 -3.68 9.26
C LYS A 51 -12.75 -4.79 8.20
N PHE A 52 -12.62 -6.04 8.64
CA PHE A 52 -12.61 -7.18 7.72
C PHE A 52 -13.99 -7.45 7.12
N ALA A 53 -15.07 -7.11 7.82
CA ALA A 53 -16.43 -7.29 7.31
C ALA A 53 -16.65 -6.56 5.97
N THR A 54 -16.14 -5.35 5.83
CA THR A 54 -16.23 -4.58 4.58
C THR A 54 -15.49 -5.29 3.43
N ILE A 55 -14.27 -5.77 3.68
CA ILE A 55 -13.50 -6.52 2.67
C ILE A 55 -14.19 -7.84 2.34
N LYS A 56 -14.77 -8.52 3.33
CA LYS A 56 -15.49 -9.78 3.14
C LYS A 56 -16.73 -9.64 2.26
N GLN A 57 -17.43 -8.50 2.34
CA GLN A 57 -18.57 -8.18 1.46
C GLN A 57 -18.18 -8.06 0.00
N MET A 58 -16.89 -7.81 -0.29
CA MET A 58 -16.37 -7.71 -1.65
C MET A 58 -15.97 -9.07 -2.25
N GLU A 59 -16.07 -10.14 -1.47
CA GLU A 59 -15.72 -11.47 -1.95
C GLU A 59 -16.61 -11.87 -3.14
N ASN A 60 -15.97 -12.23 -4.25
CA ASN A 60 -16.62 -12.71 -5.47
C ASN A 60 -17.51 -11.70 -6.24
N ILE A 61 -17.54 -10.41 -5.86
CA ILE A 61 -18.35 -9.41 -6.59
C ILE A 61 -17.89 -9.24 -8.05
N HIS A 62 -16.62 -9.54 -8.34
CA HIS A 62 -16.02 -9.48 -9.68
C HIS A 62 -15.66 -10.87 -10.23
N ASN A 63 -16.40 -11.89 -9.83
CA ASN A 63 -16.12 -13.26 -10.29
C ASN A 63 -16.27 -13.37 -11.82
N GLY A 64 -15.19 -13.80 -12.50
CA GLY A 64 -15.14 -13.92 -13.95
C GLY A 64 -14.77 -12.62 -14.70
N GLU A 65 -14.62 -11.51 -14.01
CA GLU A 65 -14.15 -10.25 -14.59
C GLU A 65 -12.63 -10.13 -14.50
N ARG A 66 -12.03 -9.41 -15.46
CA ARG A 66 -10.58 -9.09 -15.41
C ARG A 66 -10.35 -7.84 -14.57
N CYS A 67 -9.21 -7.79 -13.89
CA CYS A 67 -8.78 -6.63 -13.11
C CYS A 67 -7.35 -6.23 -13.48
N PHE A 68 -7.11 -4.94 -13.60
CA PHE A 68 -5.79 -4.37 -13.85
C PHE A 68 -5.18 -3.86 -12.54
N ILE A 69 -4.02 -4.40 -12.16
CA ILE A 69 -3.24 -3.87 -11.02
C ILE A 69 -2.28 -2.82 -11.56
N VAL A 70 -2.47 -1.58 -11.14
CA VAL A 70 -1.72 -0.42 -11.64
C VAL A 70 -0.74 0.05 -10.56
N ALA A 71 0.55 -0.17 -10.82
CA ALA A 71 1.64 0.31 -9.99
C ALA A 71 2.31 1.55 -10.61
N THR A 72 3.17 2.23 -9.85
CA THR A 72 3.84 3.48 -10.24
C THR A 72 5.19 3.23 -10.92
N GLY A 73 5.27 2.24 -11.80
CA GLY A 73 6.48 1.98 -12.58
C GLY A 73 6.76 3.08 -13.61
N PRO A 74 8.04 3.29 -14.01
CA PRO A 74 8.40 4.34 -14.97
C PRO A 74 7.86 4.08 -16.39
N SER A 75 7.42 2.87 -16.68
CA SER A 75 6.80 2.48 -17.94
C SER A 75 5.31 2.80 -18.05
N LEU A 76 4.67 3.21 -16.95
CA LEU A 76 3.26 3.57 -16.97
C LEU A 76 3.05 4.89 -17.70
N THR A 77 2.25 4.86 -18.76
CA THR A 77 1.89 6.06 -19.52
C THR A 77 0.46 6.51 -19.23
N MET A 78 0.13 7.75 -19.59
CA MET A 78 -1.25 8.25 -19.45
C MET A 78 -2.18 7.59 -20.47
N GLU A 79 -1.65 7.23 -21.62
CA GLU A 79 -2.35 6.48 -22.68
C GLU A 79 -2.80 5.11 -22.17
N ASP A 80 -1.92 4.39 -21.45
CA ASP A 80 -2.28 3.11 -20.84
C ASP A 80 -3.46 3.24 -19.89
N LEU A 81 -3.48 4.30 -19.09
CA LEU A 81 -4.56 4.57 -18.15
C LEU A 81 -5.89 4.88 -18.85
N GLN A 82 -5.85 5.57 -19.98
CA GLN A 82 -7.07 5.84 -20.78
C GLN A 82 -7.63 4.54 -21.38
N LEU A 83 -6.79 3.60 -21.80
CA LEU A 83 -7.23 2.30 -22.33
C LEU A 83 -7.99 1.47 -21.30
N ILE A 84 -7.65 1.62 -20.02
CA ILE A 84 -8.27 0.86 -18.91
C ILE A 84 -9.27 1.69 -18.10
N LYS A 85 -9.68 2.86 -18.61
CA LYS A 85 -10.52 3.81 -17.86
C LYS A 85 -11.85 3.20 -17.37
N ASN A 86 -12.43 2.31 -18.15
CA ASN A 86 -13.71 1.65 -17.87
C ASN A 86 -13.54 0.21 -17.35
N GLU A 87 -12.32 -0.19 -17.05
CA GLU A 87 -12.02 -1.53 -16.56
C GLU A 87 -11.91 -1.52 -15.03
N ILE A 88 -12.15 -2.67 -14.41
CA ILE A 88 -11.88 -2.85 -13.00
C ILE A 88 -10.38 -2.73 -12.78
N SER A 89 -9.99 -1.83 -11.90
CA SER A 89 -8.57 -1.57 -11.64
C SER A 89 -8.29 -1.35 -10.16
N PHE A 90 -7.09 -1.77 -9.75
CA PHE A 90 -6.58 -1.59 -8.41
C PHE A 90 -5.30 -0.73 -8.47
N GLY A 91 -5.39 0.49 -7.98
CA GLY A 91 -4.25 1.40 -7.87
C GLY A 91 -3.49 1.21 -6.55
N MET A 92 -2.17 1.40 -6.56
CA MET A 92 -1.31 1.14 -5.40
C MET A 92 -0.44 2.34 -5.02
N ASN A 93 -0.21 2.47 -3.72
CA ASN A 93 0.77 3.38 -3.12
C ASN A 93 0.69 4.82 -3.68
N SER A 94 1.74 5.32 -4.32
CA SER A 94 1.84 6.70 -4.80
C SER A 94 1.11 6.99 -6.12
N ILE A 95 0.19 6.14 -6.56
CA ILE A 95 -0.55 6.33 -7.82
C ILE A 95 -1.37 7.64 -7.84
N THR A 96 -1.78 8.15 -6.69
CA THR A 96 -2.51 9.42 -6.58
C THR A 96 -1.73 10.62 -7.12
N ARG A 97 -0.40 10.52 -7.27
CA ARG A 97 0.45 11.58 -7.85
C ARG A 97 0.16 11.90 -9.31
N ILE A 98 -0.54 11.02 -10.01
CA ILE A 98 -0.86 11.24 -11.42
C ILE A 98 -2.32 11.70 -11.62
N PHE A 99 -3.09 11.83 -10.57
CA PHE A 99 -4.50 12.18 -10.64
C PHE A 99 -4.78 13.60 -11.16
N ASP A 100 -3.81 14.49 -11.07
CA ASP A 100 -3.82 15.82 -11.67
C ASP A 100 -3.58 15.80 -13.19
N LYS A 101 -3.05 14.70 -13.73
CA LYS A 101 -2.65 14.53 -15.13
C LYS A 101 -3.61 13.67 -15.95
N THR A 102 -4.57 13.02 -15.30
CA THR A 102 -5.51 12.11 -15.95
C THR A 102 -6.86 12.07 -15.23
N ASP A 103 -7.93 11.87 -15.98
CA ASP A 103 -9.26 11.61 -15.44
C ASP A 103 -9.44 10.17 -14.96
N TRP A 104 -8.47 9.30 -15.23
CA TRP A 104 -8.53 7.92 -14.74
C TRP A 104 -8.50 7.88 -13.21
N ARG A 105 -9.40 7.08 -12.66
CA ARG A 105 -9.41 6.74 -11.24
C ARG A 105 -9.55 5.23 -11.11
N PRO A 106 -8.78 4.57 -10.23
CA PRO A 106 -8.91 3.15 -10.01
C PRO A 106 -10.26 2.82 -9.36
N THR A 107 -10.82 1.65 -9.67
CA THR A 107 -11.98 1.11 -8.98
C THR A 107 -11.69 0.92 -7.49
N TYR A 108 -10.48 0.46 -7.19
CA TYR A 108 -9.99 0.24 -5.83
C TYR A 108 -8.61 0.86 -5.67
N TYR A 109 -8.35 1.41 -4.50
CA TYR A 109 -7.04 1.96 -4.17
C TYR A 109 -6.55 1.41 -2.84
N GLY A 110 -5.30 0.96 -2.80
CA GLY A 110 -4.66 0.45 -1.60
C GLY A 110 -3.30 1.08 -1.33
N ILE A 111 -3.00 1.34 -0.07
CA ILE A 111 -1.69 1.79 0.37
C ILE A 111 -1.16 0.88 1.47
N GLN A 112 0.04 0.36 1.27
CA GLN A 112 0.73 -0.51 2.21
C GLN A 112 2.00 0.14 2.76
N ASP A 113 2.61 1.05 2.00
CA ASP A 113 3.85 1.71 2.39
C ASP A 113 3.54 2.90 3.32
N ARG A 114 3.86 2.73 4.61
CA ARG A 114 3.68 3.75 5.63
C ARG A 114 4.41 5.06 5.30
N GLN A 115 5.62 4.99 4.72
CA GLN A 115 6.37 6.19 4.37
C GLN A 115 5.72 6.96 3.23
N VAL A 116 5.10 6.24 2.29
CA VAL A 116 4.32 6.85 1.22
C VAL A 116 3.05 7.48 1.80
N TYR A 117 2.36 6.79 2.70
CA TYR A 117 1.20 7.35 3.39
C TYR A 117 1.53 8.66 4.11
N GLU A 118 2.56 8.66 4.98
CA GLU A 118 2.96 9.84 5.75
C GLU A 118 3.34 11.05 4.87
N LYS A 119 3.89 10.80 3.66
CA LYS A 119 4.27 11.87 2.70
C LYS A 119 3.13 12.37 1.83
N MET A 120 2.06 11.61 1.71
CA MET A 120 0.98 11.87 0.77
C MET A 120 -0.40 11.90 1.45
N GLU A 121 -0.41 12.01 2.79
CA GLU A 121 -1.62 11.91 3.60
C GLU A 121 -2.74 12.82 3.08
N ASP A 122 -2.45 14.07 2.79
CA ASP A 122 -3.45 15.03 2.30
C ASP A 122 -4.09 14.59 0.98
N SER A 123 -3.28 14.17 0.00
CA SER A 123 -3.80 13.69 -1.30
C SER A 123 -4.58 12.38 -1.17
N ILE A 124 -4.19 11.52 -0.25
CA ILE A 124 -4.87 10.25 0.01
C ILE A 124 -6.22 10.50 0.70
N LEU A 125 -6.24 11.38 1.70
CA LEU A 125 -7.46 11.75 2.41
C LEU A 125 -8.44 12.48 1.50
N ASP A 126 -7.95 13.32 0.60
CA ASP A 126 -8.78 14.01 -0.38
C ASP A 126 -9.44 13.02 -1.34
N TYR A 127 -8.69 12.06 -1.85
CA TYR A 127 -9.22 10.98 -2.66
C TYR A 127 -10.19 10.07 -1.88
N TYR A 128 -9.88 9.75 -0.61
CA TYR A 128 -10.75 8.97 0.28
C TYR A 128 -12.12 9.61 0.49
N ARG A 129 -12.19 10.94 0.58
CA ARG A 129 -13.46 11.67 0.74
C ARG A 129 -14.36 11.60 -0.49
N THR A 130 -13.78 11.35 -1.65
CA THR A 130 -14.46 11.32 -2.95
C THR A 130 -14.67 9.92 -3.50
N SER A 131 -14.17 8.87 -2.81
CA SER A 131 -14.22 7.49 -3.25
C SER A 131 -14.48 6.53 -2.09
N ASP A 132 -15.46 5.64 -2.26
CA ASP A 132 -15.83 4.64 -1.25
C ASP A 132 -14.88 3.41 -1.23
N ASN A 133 -13.98 3.29 -2.17
CA ASN A 133 -13.17 2.11 -2.43
C ASN A 133 -11.68 2.29 -2.11
N VAL A 134 -11.38 3.00 -1.01
CA VAL A 134 -10.00 3.22 -0.55
C VAL A 134 -9.66 2.33 0.64
N PHE A 135 -8.56 1.60 0.55
CA PHE A 135 -8.07 0.70 1.58
C PHE A 135 -6.68 1.12 2.06
N VAL A 136 -6.55 1.34 3.35
CA VAL A 136 -5.28 1.62 4.02
C VAL A 136 -4.94 0.43 4.90
N ALA A 137 -3.78 -0.21 4.64
CA ALA A 137 -3.30 -1.39 5.35
C ALA A 137 -2.19 -1.03 6.36
#